data_7298e12174ebee25777ab093ce324244
#
_entry.id   7298e12174ebee25777ab093ce324244
#
_cell.length_a   1.000
_cell.length_b   1.000
_cell.length_c   1.000
_cell.angle_alpha   90.00
_cell.angle_beta   90.00
_cell.angle_gamma   90.00
#
_symmetry.space_group_name_H-M   'P 1'
#
loop_
_entity.id
_entity.type
_entity.pdbx_description
1 polymer ?
#
loop_
_entity_poly.entity_id
_entity_poly.type
_entity_poly.pdbx_seq_one_letter_code
_entity_poly.pdbx_strand_id
1 'polypeptide(L)'
;MDNTYIFTDVKTHYDKLIDEGNDPVHDSAPLKKYMDKWDGQQFIDDMQLSGNDTVLEIGVGTGRLAIKVCGICREFYGIDISEKTIETAKKNLSQYSNIHLICYDFLEWKTVAKFDVIYSSLTFLHIKDKEEAIEKTYKLLNKNGRFVLSIDKSQDDEIVFDMRKVKTYPDNVENIERLLNGSGFIIKKQYETEYAYIFVSEK
;
A
#
# COMPACT_ATOMS: atom_id res chain seq x y z
N MET A 1 24.37 25.96 -10.35
CA MET A 1 24.06 25.93 -8.91
C MET A 1 23.93 24.47 -8.55
N ASP A 2 24.82 23.93 -7.73
CA ASP A 2 24.70 22.56 -7.26
C ASP A 2 23.49 22.49 -6.33
N ASN A 3 22.41 21.91 -6.81
CA ASN A 3 21.25 21.61 -5.96
C ASN A 3 21.66 20.50 -4.99
N THR A 4 22.00 20.86 -3.77
CA THR A 4 22.33 19.88 -2.73
C THR A 4 21.02 19.28 -2.22
N TYR A 5 20.64 18.11 -2.72
CA TYR A 5 19.48 17.35 -2.22
C TYR A 5 19.77 16.81 -0.81
N ILE A 6 18.72 16.76 0.02
CA ILE A 6 18.76 16.16 1.35
C ILE A 6 18.13 14.78 1.29
N PHE A 7 18.90 13.74 1.59
CA PHE A 7 18.33 12.39 1.75
C PHE A 7 17.53 12.31 3.05
N THR A 8 16.32 11.79 2.97
CA THR A 8 15.45 11.54 4.12
C THR A 8 15.00 10.08 4.13
N ASP A 9 14.73 9.55 5.31
CA ASP A 9 14.04 8.27 5.43
C ASP A 9 12.55 8.40 5.02
N VAL A 10 11.92 7.25 4.78
CA VAL A 10 10.52 7.16 4.30
C VAL A 10 9.56 7.83 5.28
N LYS A 11 9.68 7.54 6.58
CA LYS A 11 8.81 8.12 7.62
C LYS A 11 8.87 9.65 7.61
N THR A 12 10.10 10.20 7.68
CA THR A 12 10.32 11.66 7.67
C THR A 12 9.79 12.31 6.39
N HIS A 13 9.91 11.64 5.24
CA HIS A 13 9.37 12.15 3.99
C HIS A 13 7.85 12.30 4.03
N TYR A 14 7.14 11.24 4.44
CA TYR A 14 5.68 11.27 4.49
C TYR A 14 5.13 12.17 5.60
N ASP A 15 5.81 12.26 6.76
CA ASP A 15 5.48 13.24 7.78
C ASP A 15 5.55 14.68 7.24
N LYS A 16 6.58 14.99 6.44
CA LYS A 16 6.73 16.31 5.80
C LYS A 16 5.69 16.57 4.72
N LEU A 17 5.33 15.57 3.90
CA LEU A 17 4.26 15.71 2.90
C LEU A 17 2.95 16.16 3.55
N ILE A 18 2.61 15.60 4.73
CA ILE A 18 1.43 16.02 5.48
C ILE A 18 1.56 17.48 5.96
N ASP A 19 2.73 17.88 6.48
CA ASP A 19 2.98 19.28 6.87
C ASP A 19 2.85 20.25 5.69
N GLU A 20 3.16 19.81 4.48
CA GLU A 20 3.04 20.55 3.23
C GLU A 20 1.62 20.54 2.65
N GLY A 21 0.66 19.88 3.34
CA GLY A 21 -0.75 19.82 2.96
C GLY A 21 -1.08 18.74 1.93
N ASN A 22 -0.21 17.75 1.73
CA ASN A 22 -0.48 16.64 0.84
C ASN A 22 -1.47 15.66 1.50
N ASP A 23 -2.68 15.59 0.98
CA ASP A 23 -3.71 14.63 1.39
C ASP A 23 -4.51 14.11 0.19
N PRO A 24 -4.12 12.96 -0.38
CA PRO A 24 -4.77 12.37 -1.55
C PRO A 24 -6.28 12.12 -1.42
N VAL A 25 -6.82 12.01 -0.20
CA VAL A 25 -8.27 11.88 0.02
C VAL A 25 -9.00 13.14 -0.42
N HIS A 26 -8.38 14.31 -0.24
CA HIS A 26 -8.96 15.62 -0.56
C HIS A 26 -8.47 16.20 -1.88
N ASP A 27 -7.70 15.46 -2.65
CA ASP A 27 -7.24 15.85 -3.98
C ASP A 27 -8.38 16.22 -4.92
N SER A 28 -8.08 17.10 -5.86
CA SER A 28 -8.99 17.44 -6.96
C SER A 28 -9.27 16.21 -7.83
N ALA A 29 -10.40 16.21 -8.54
CA ALA A 29 -10.77 15.09 -9.43
C ALA A 29 -9.68 14.73 -10.47
N PRO A 30 -8.96 15.69 -11.10
CA PRO A 30 -7.83 15.36 -11.99
C PRO A 30 -6.68 14.63 -11.29
N LEU A 31 -6.32 15.05 -10.06
CA LEU A 31 -5.27 14.37 -9.28
C LEU A 31 -5.69 12.98 -8.83
N LYS A 32 -6.93 12.77 -8.39
CA LYS A 32 -7.47 11.44 -8.09
C LYS A 32 -7.40 10.52 -9.30
N LYS A 33 -7.81 11.03 -10.48
CA LYS A 33 -7.68 10.27 -11.74
C LYS A 33 -6.22 9.97 -12.10
N TYR A 34 -5.31 10.88 -11.78
CA TYR A 34 -3.87 10.63 -11.96
C TYR A 34 -3.38 9.50 -11.06
N MET A 35 -3.77 9.50 -9.78
CA MET A 35 -3.41 8.44 -8.84
C MET A 35 -4.02 7.07 -9.22
N ASP A 36 -5.18 7.03 -9.87
CA ASP A 36 -5.80 5.79 -10.37
C ASP A 36 -4.95 5.10 -11.47
N LYS A 37 -3.89 5.73 -11.98
CA LYS A 37 -2.96 5.13 -12.94
C LYS A 37 -2.05 4.05 -12.33
N TRP A 38 -1.95 3.96 -11.01
CA TRP A 38 -1.23 2.89 -10.29
C TRP A 38 -2.13 1.76 -9.84
N ASP A 39 -3.44 2.01 -9.64
CA ASP A 39 -4.38 1.03 -9.12
C ASP A 39 -5.75 1.10 -9.80
N GLY A 40 -6.53 2.15 -9.60
CA GLY A 40 -7.83 2.33 -10.23
C GLY A 40 -8.95 1.45 -9.65
N GLN A 41 -10.11 1.45 -10.34
CA GLN A 41 -11.30 0.73 -9.85
C GLN A 41 -11.10 -0.79 -9.93
N GLN A 42 -10.46 -1.29 -10.99
CA GLN A 42 -10.23 -2.72 -11.17
C GLN A 42 -9.43 -3.34 -10.01
N PHE A 43 -8.45 -2.60 -9.47
CA PHE A 43 -7.68 -3.03 -8.30
C PHE A 43 -8.58 -3.29 -7.08
N ILE A 44 -9.58 -2.43 -6.86
CA ILE A 44 -10.59 -2.62 -5.81
C ILE A 44 -11.51 -3.80 -6.11
N ASP A 45 -11.99 -3.91 -7.36
CA ASP A 45 -12.89 -4.98 -7.77
C ASP A 45 -12.22 -6.37 -7.65
N ASP A 46 -10.93 -6.46 -7.94
CA ASP A 46 -10.14 -7.68 -7.82
C ASP A 46 -9.91 -8.13 -6.36
N MET A 47 -10.14 -7.28 -5.38
CA MET A 47 -10.19 -7.68 -3.97
C MET A 47 -11.41 -8.57 -3.68
N GLN A 48 -12.50 -8.49 -4.48
CA GLN A 48 -13.75 -9.22 -4.34
C GLN A 48 -14.29 -9.17 -2.90
N LEU A 49 -14.37 -7.97 -2.35
CA LEU A 49 -14.71 -7.72 -0.96
C LEU A 49 -16.16 -8.13 -0.63
N SER A 50 -16.34 -8.59 0.58
CA SER A 50 -17.65 -8.89 1.16
C SER A 50 -17.77 -8.29 2.57
N GLY A 51 -19.01 -8.18 3.06
CA GLY A 51 -19.29 -7.72 4.43
C GLY A 51 -18.81 -8.67 5.54
N ASN A 52 -18.21 -9.80 5.21
CA ASN A 52 -17.64 -10.74 6.17
C ASN A 52 -16.10 -10.65 6.28
N ASP A 53 -15.46 -9.91 5.38
CA ASP A 53 -14.01 -9.92 5.26
C ASP A 53 -13.34 -9.03 6.32
N THR A 54 -12.24 -9.53 6.84
CA THR A 54 -11.25 -8.75 7.57
C THR A 54 -10.13 -8.39 6.60
N VAL A 55 -9.89 -7.09 6.43
CA VAL A 55 -9.01 -6.54 5.39
C VAL A 55 -7.81 -5.84 6.01
N LEU A 56 -6.63 -5.97 5.40
CA LEU A 56 -5.43 -5.20 5.74
C LEU A 56 -4.93 -4.42 4.52
N GLU A 57 -4.71 -3.13 4.69
CA GLU A 57 -3.95 -2.29 3.76
C GLU A 57 -2.53 -2.07 4.31
N ILE A 58 -1.52 -2.47 3.52
CA ILE A 58 -0.11 -2.18 3.82
C ILE A 58 0.25 -0.86 3.14
N GLY A 59 0.60 0.16 3.94
CA GLY A 59 0.81 1.53 3.47
C GLY A 59 -0.51 2.26 3.26
N VAL A 60 -1.33 2.36 4.31
CA VAL A 60 -2.68 2.96 4.20
C VAL A 60 -2.65 4.44 3.81
N GLY A 61 -1.53 5.11 4.00
CA GLY A 61 -1.41 6.53 3.73
C GLY A 61 -2.46 7.34 4.51
N THR A 62 -3.01 8.36 3.89
CA THR A 62 -4.11 9.16 4.48
C THR A 62 -5.49 8.52 4.31
N GLY A 63 -5.56 7.30 3.72
CA GLY A 63 -6.79 6.53 3.56
C GLY A 63 -7.43 6.60 2.17
N ARG A 64 -6.67 6.93 1.12
CA ARG A 64 -7.17 7.10 -0.25
C ARG A 64 -7.91 5.87 -0.79
N LEU A 65 -7.36 4.68 -0.61
CA LEU A 65 -8.03 3.43 -0.97
C LEU A 65 -8.95 2.93 0.15
N ALA A 66 -8.54 3.09 1.40
CA ALA A 66 -9.33 2.69 2.57
C ALA A 66 -10.76 3.21 2.53
N ILE A 67 -10.99 4.46 2.11
CA ILE A 67 -12.32 5.06 2.03
C ILE A 67 -13.26 4.31 1.07
N LYS A 68 -12.70 3.60 0.06
CA LYS A 68 -13.46 2.78 -0.89
C LYS A 68 -13.74 1.37 -0.33
N VAL A 69 -12.98 0.93 0.70
CA VAL A 69 -12.98 -0.43 1.25
C VAL A 69 -13.74 -0.53 2.58
N CYS A 70 -13.57 0.44 3.48
CA CYS A 70 -14.13 0.41 4.84
C CYS A 70 -15.66 0.23 4.89
N GLY A 71 -16.39 0.76 3.90
CA GLY A 71 -17.85 0.62 3.82
C GLY A 71 -18.34 -0.75 3.33
N ILE A 72 -17.44 -1.63 2.87
CA ILE A 72 -17.77 -2.94 2.29
C ILE A 72 -17.39 -4.07 3.23
N CYS A 73 -16.22 -3.99 3.90
CA CYS A 73 -15.68 -5.06 4.73
C CYS A 73 -16.23 -5.03 6.16
N ARG A 74 -16.08 -6.17 6.89
CA ARG A 74 -16.46 -6.28 8.31
C ARG A 74 -15.50 -5.49 9.20
N GLU A 75 -14.20 -5.69 9.03
CA GLU A 75 -13.13 -5.05 9.79
C GLU A 75 -12.02 -4.61 8.83
N PHE A 76 -11.56 -3.40 9.01
CA PHE A 76 -10.47 -2.82 8.24
C PHE A 76 -9.28 -2.50 9.13
N TYR A 77 -8.11 -2.96 8.71
CA TYR A 77 -6.82 -2.63 9.31
C TYR A 77 -5.98 -1.86 8.29
N GLY A 78 -5.42 -0.75 8.71
CA GLY A 78 -4.47 0.03 7.91
C GLY A 78 -3.17 0.22 8.69
N ILE A 79 -2.05 -0.11 8.08
CA ILE A 79 -0.73 0.10 8.68
C ILE A 79 0.10 1.07 7.84
N ASP A 80 0.75 2.02 8.49
CA ASP A 80 1.69 2.96 7.88
C ASP A 80 2.79 3.32 8.87
N ILE A 81 3.99 3.68 8.36
CA ILE A 81 5.13 4.04 9.19
C ILE A 81 5.08 5.50 9.68
N SER A 82 4.35 6.37 8.97
CA SER A 82 4.26 7.80 9.26
C SER A 82 3.16 8.10 10.28
N GLU A 83 3.52 8.73 11.38
CA GLU A 83 2.57 9.10 12.44
C GLU A 83 1.57 10.16 11.96
N LYS A 84 2.06 11.19 11.24
CA LYS A 84 1.18 12.26 10.74
C LYS A 84 0.22 11.75 9.67
N THR A 85 0.68 10.83 8.85
CA THR A 85 -0.17 10.16 7.86
C THR A 85 -1.29 9.37 8.54
N ILE A 86 -0.99 8.59 9.59
CA ILE A 86 -1.99 7.85 10.37
C ILE A 86 -2.97 8.80 11.10
N GLU A 87 -2.49 9.91 11.66
CA GLU A 87 -3.37 10.91 12.27
C GLU A 87 -4.34 11.55 11.26
N THR A 88 -3.87 11.77 10.04
CA THR A 88 -4.71 12.27 8.94
C THR A 88 -5.70 11.20 8.50
N ALA A 89 -5.28 9.93 8.36
CA ALA A 89 -6.17 8.83 8.05
C ALA A 89 -7.29 8.67 9.09
N LYS A 90 -7.00 8.82 10.39
CA LYS A 90 -8.03 8.80 11.45
C LYS A 90 -9.11 9.85 11.25
N LYS A 91 -8.73 11.04 10.79
CA LYS A 91 -9.69 12.14 10.49
C LYS A 91 -10.52 11.80 9.26
N ASN A 92 -9.86 11.38 8.18
CA ASN A 92 -10.50 11.07 6.90
C ASN A 92 -11.49 9.89 6.98
N LEU A 93 -11.18 8.91 7.83
CA LEU A 93 -11.97 7.69 8.01
C LEU A 93 -12.88 7.72 9.25
N SER A 94 -13.01 8.87 9.92
CA SER A 94 -13.74 9.00 11.20
C SER A 94 -15.21 8.61 11.16
N GLN A 95 -15.82 8.55 9.97
CA GLN A 95 -17.19 8.09 9.76
C GLN A 95 -17.36 6.55 9.87
N TYR A 96 -16.28 5.78 9.82
CA TYR A 96 -16.30 4.34 9.89
C TYR A 96 -15.96 3.87 11.30
N SER A 97 -16.73 2.94 11.86
CA SER A 97 -16.52 2.38 13.20
C SER A 97 -15.74 1.07 13.22
N ASN A 98 -15.48 0.50 12.04
CA ASN A 98 -14.84 -0.80 11.84
C ASN A 98 -13.35 -0.69 11.45
N ILE A 99 -12.67 0.41 11.83
CA ILE A 99 -11.29 0.68 11.41
C ILE A 99 -10.29 0.53 12.57
N HIS A 100 -9.12 -0.02 12.24
CA HIS A 100 -7.96 -0.17 13.12
C HIS A 100 -6.73 0.39 12.41
N LEU A 101 -6.29 1.59 12.77
CA LEU A 101 -5.14 2.27 12.17
C LEU A 101 -3.91 2.12 13.06
N ILE A 102 -2.83 1.62 12.48
CA ILE A 102 -1.60 1.20 13.16
C ILE A 102 -0.44 2.02 12.61
N CYS A 103 0.23 2.79 13.48
CA CYS A 103 1.48 3.47 13.13
C CYS A 103 2.65 2.55 13.50
N TYR A 104 3.16 1.78 12.53
CA TYR A 104 4.29 0.87 12.73
C TYR A 104 4.92 0.48 11.41
N ASP A 105 6.19 0.04 11.44
CA ASP A 105 6.81 -0.63 10.29
C ASP A 105 6.15 -1.99 10.07
N PHE A 106 5.71 -2.25 8.83
CA PHE A 106 5.02 -3.50 8.51
C PHE A 106 5.89 -4.73 8.80
N LEU A 107 7.18 -4.69 8.50
CA LEU A 107 8.08 -5.83 8.73
C LEU A 107 8.26 -6.13 10.23
N GLU A 108 8.30 -5.11 11.06
CA GLU A 108 8.48 -5.25 12.51
C GLU A 108 7.15 -5.50 13.26
N TRP A 109 6.00 -5.18 12.65
CA TRP A 109 4.71 -5.31 13.31
C TRP A 109 4.37 -6.75 13.65
N LYS A 110 4.07 -7.00 14.93
CA LYS A 110 3.69 -8.32 15.44
C LYS A 110 2.20 -8.36 15.72
N THR A 111 1.51 -9.32 15.11
CA THR A 111 0.07 -9.50 15.28
C THR A 111 -0.30 -10.98 15.18
N VAL A 112 -1.36 -11.35 15.87
CA VAL A 112 -2.03 -12.67 15.75
C VAL A 112 -3.26 -12.60 14.85
N ALA A 113 -3.65 -11.39 14.42
CA ALA A 113 -4.76 -11.19 13.50
C ALA A 113 -4.52 -11.91 12.17
N LYS A 114 -5.62 -12.36 11.57
CA LYS A 114 -5.63 -12.97 10.23
C LYS A 114 -6.60 -12.19 9.36
N PHE A 115 -6.30 -12.19 8.07
CA PHE A 115 -7.01 -11.39 7.09
C PHE A 115 -7.54 -12.25 5.95
N ASP A 116 -8.69 -11.89 5.42
CA ASP A 116 -9.28 -12.53 4.26
C ASP A 116 -8.77 -11.86 2.98
N VAL A 117 -8.50 -10.56 3.06
CA VAL A 117 -7.88 -9.80 1.98
C VAL A 117 -6.75 -8.93 2.55
N ILE A 118 -5.60 -8.95 1.88
CA ILE A 118 -4.51 -8.00 2.11
C ILE A 118 -4.23 -7.31 0.78
N TYR A 119 -4.00 -6.00 0.81
CA TYR A 119 -3.60 -5.27 -0.39
C TYR A 119 -2.56 -4.20 -0.10
N SER A 120 -1.85 -3.79 -1.14
CA SER A 120 -0.88 -2.70 -1.07
C SER A 120 -0.75 -2.01 -2.42
N SER A 121 -0.74 -0.69 -2.41
CA SER A 121 -0.46 0.14 -3.58
C SER A 121 0.51 1.27 -3.20
N LEU A 122 1.47 1.57 -4.08
CA LEU A 122 2.46 2.64 -3.91
C LEU A 122 3.31 2.55 -2.62
N THR A 123 3.49 1.35 -2.08
CA THR A 123 4.20 1.15 -0.81
C THR A 123 5.41 0.23 -0.96
N PHE A 124 5.30 -0.84 -1.76
CA PHE A 124 6.36 -1.83 -1.89
C PHE A 124 7.67 -1.26 -2.45
N LEU A 125 7.61 -0.18 -3.20
CA LEU A 125 8.81 0.54 -3.65
C LEU A 125 9.69 1.06 -2.49
N HIS A 126 9.14 1.24 -1.30
CA HIS A 126 9.86 1.64 -0.09
C HIS A 126 10.35 0.46 0.76
N ILE A 127 9.91 -0.76 0.48
CA ILE A 127 10.32 -1.96 1.22
C ILE A 127 11.54 -2.57 0.54
N LYS A 128 12.67 -2.60 1.27
CA LYS A 128 13.91 -3.21 0.76
C LYS A 128 13.79 -4.73 0.69
N ASP A 129 13.32 -5.36 1.76
CA ASP A 129 13.17 -6.81 1.86
C ASP A 129 11.76 -7.23 1.47
N LYS A 130 11.53 -7.31 0.14
CA LYS A 130 10.24 -7.70 -0.41
C LYS A 130 9.90 -9.18 -0.18
N GLU A 131 10.92 -10.02 -0.10
CA GLU A 131 10.74 -11.46 0.21
C GLU A 131 10.12 -11.61 1.61
N GLU A 132 10.70 -10.97 2.62
CA GLU A 132 10.15 -10.97 3.97
C GLU A 132 8.73 -10.40 4.02
N ALA A 133 8.47 -9.28 3.30
CA ALA A 133 7.16 -8.66 3.26
C ALA A 133 6.09 -9.58 2.63
N ILE A 134 6.42 -10.25 1.54
CA ILE A 134 5.51 -11.18 0.84
C ILE A 134 5.29 -12.45 1.69
N GLU A 135 6.33 -13.03 2.29
CA GLU A 135 6.19 -14.15 3.21
C GLU A 135 5.33 -13.80 4.42
N LYS A 136 5.54 -12.61 5.00
CA LYS A 136 4.73 -12.13 6.12
C LYS A 136 3.27 -11.96 5.71
N THR A 137 3.01 -11.38 4.56
CA THR A 137 1.67 -11.26 3.99
C THR A 137 1.00 -12.63 3.85
N TYR A 138 1.72 -13.62 3.30
CA TYR A 138 1.23 -14.98 3.20
C TYR A 138 0.87 -15.58 4.58
N LYS A 139 1.74 -15.38 5.57
CA LYS A 139 1.51 -15.87 6.94
C LYS A 139 0.28 -15.20 7.60
N LEU A 140 0.03 -13.94 7.30
CA LEU A 140 -1.11 -13.19 7.86
C LEU A 140 -2.45 -13.51 7.20
N LEU A 141 -2.48 -14.02 5.98
CA LEU A 141 -3.70 -14.41 5.30
C LEU A 141 -4.34 -15.67 5.89
N ASN A 142 -5.66 -15.70 5.92
CA ASN A 142 -6.48 -16.88 6.09
C ASN A 142 -6.28 -17.85 4.92
N LYS A 143 -6.71 -19.11 5.07
CA LYS A 143 -6.78 -20.06 3.95
C LYS A 143 -7.76 -19.51 2.89
N ASN A 144 -7.37 -19.58 1.62
CA ASN A 144 -8.06 -18.98 0.47
C ASN A 144 -8.13 -17.45 0.54
N GLY A 145 -7.36 -16.82 1.42
CA GLY A 145 -7.26 -15.37 1.49
C GLY A 145 -6.52 -14.79 0.28
N ARG A 146 -6.82 -13.55 -0.05
CA ARG A 146 -6.35 -12.89 -1.28
C ARG A 146 -5.34 -11.78 -0.98
N PHE A 147 -4.29 -11.71 -1.80
CA PHE A 147 -3.33 -10.62 -1.82
C PHE A 147 -3.40 -9.89 -3.16
N VAL A 148 -3.71 -8.58 -3.12
CA VAL A 148 -3.72 -7.72 -4.31
C VAL A 148 -2.59 -6.69 -4.16
N LEU A 149 -1.61 -6.79 -5.05
CA LEU A 149 -0.38 -6.00 -4.99
C LEU A 149 -0.22 -5.16 -6.25
N SER A 150 0.01 -3.86 -6.08
CA SER A 150 0.46 -2.94 -7.13
C SER A 150 1.93 -2.63 -6.92
N ILE A 151 2.77 -2.87 -7.94
CA ILE A 151 4.18 -2.46 -7.95
C ILE A 151 4.41 -1.41 -9.03
N ASP A 152 5.18 -0.39 -8.71
CA ASP A 152 5.52 0.70 -9.62
C ASP A 152 6.39 0.20 -10.78
N LYS A 153 6.15 0.73 -11.98
CA LYS A 153 6.95 0.46 -13.18
C LYS A 153 8.27 1.25 -13.20
N SER A 154 8.38 2.32 -12.40
CA SER A 154 9.62 3.09 -12.32
C SER A 154 10.77 2.21 -11.84
N GLN A 155 11.91 2.38 -12.50
CA GLN A 155 13.16 1.73 -12.13
C GLN A 155 14.12 2.70 -11.42
N ASP A 156 13.61 3.88 -11.05
CA ASP A 156 14.38 4.85 -10.29
C ASP A 156 14.61 4.32 -8.86
N ASP A 157 15.83 4.43 -8.38
CA ASP A 157 16.20 4.00 -7.04
C ASP A 157 16.09 5.11 -5.99
N GLU A 158 15.50 6.25 -6.38
CA GLU A 158 15.15 7.37 -5.53
C GLU A 158 13.94 8.15 -6.07
N ILE A 159 13.13 8.69 -5.17
CA ILE A 159 12.12 9.69 -5.49
C ILE A 159 12.69 11.06 -5.16
N VAL A 160 12.58 11.99 -6.10
CA VAL A 160 12.94 13.40 -5.91
C VAL A 160 11.66 14.20 -5.70
N PHE A 161 11.55 14.85 -4.56
CA PHE A 161 10.44 15.74 -4.26
C PHE A 161 11.00 17.05 -3.69
N ASP A 162 10.87 18.14 -4.45
CA ASP A 162 11.50 19.43 -4.15
C ASP A 162 13.00 19.27 -3.88
N MET A 163 13.48 19.60 -2.71
CA MET A 163 14.89 19.46 -2.30
C MET A 163 15.17 18.15 -1.55
N ARG A 164 14.23 17.20 -1.52
CA ARG A 164 14.36 15.91 -0.83
C ARG A 164 14.54 14.76 -1.79
N LYS A 165 15.30 13.78 -1.35
CA LYS A 165 15.42 12.47 -1.98
C LYS A 165 15.07 11.38 -0.98
N VAL A 166 14.28 10.42 -1.43
CA VAL A 166 13.90 9.23 -0.66
C VAL A 166 14.35 8.01 -1.43
N LYS A 167 15.05 7.11 -0.76
CA LYS A 167 15.48 5.85 -1.37
C LYS A 167 14.29 4.98 -1.71
N THR A 168 14.31 4.42 -2.91
CA THR A 168 13.37 3.41 -3.38
C THR A 168 14.12 2.12 -3.74
N TYR A 169 13.38 1.06 -3.82
CA TYR A 169 13.85 -0.28 -4.17
C TYR A 169 12.96 -0.79 -5.31
N PRO A 170 13.28 -0.42 -6.55
CA PRO A 170 12.49 -0.84 -7.71
C PRO A 170 12.47 -2.35 -7.86
N ASP A 171 11.45 -2.84 -8.55
CA ASP A 171 11.29 -4.26 -8.82
C ASP A 171 10.75 -4.49 -10.23
N ASN A 172 10.71 -5.75 -10.64
CA ASN A 172 10.16 -6.17 -11.91
C ASN A 172 9.21 -7.35 -11.75
N VAL A 173 8.48 -7.64 -12.81
CA VAL A 173 7.44 -8.68 -12.84
C VAL A 173 8.02 -10.02 -12.47
N GLU A 174 9.13 -10.42 -13.08
CA GLU A 174 9.72 -11.74 -12.92
C GLU A 174 10.17 -12.01 -11.48
N ASN A 175 10.74 -10.99 -10.82
CA ASN A 175 11.15 -11.14 -9.44
C ASN A 175 9.94 -11.23 -8.49
N ILE A 176 8.92 -10.39 -8.67
CA ILE A 176 7.70 -10.46 -7.85
C ILE A 176 6.97 -11.78 -8.04
N GLU A 177 6.85 -12.29 -9.28
CA GLU A 177 6.30 -13.62 -9.54
C GLU A 177 7.06 -14.71 -8.80
N ARG A 178 8.40 -14.68 -8.87
CA ARG A 178 9.27 -15.62 -8.15
C ARG A 178 9.04 -15.57 -6.64
N LEU A 179 8.94 -14.38 -6.06
CA LEU A 179 8.73 -14.17 -4.62
C LEU A 179 7.34 -14.65 -4.17
N LEU A 180 6.28 -14.31 -4.94
CA LEU A 180 4.93 -14.76 -4.66
C LEU A 180 4.83 -16.29 -4.69
N ASN A 181 5.32 -16.92 -5.78
CA ASN A 181 5.30 -18.36 -5.94
C ASN A 181 6.16 -19.05 -4.87
N GLY A 182 7.35 -18.50 -4.56
CA GLY A 182 8.26 -19.00 -3.53
C GLY A 182 7.64 -18.99 -2.13
N SER A 183 6.78 -18.01 -1.84
CA SER A 183 6.05 -17.91 -0.57
C SER A 183 4.80 -18.81 -0.50
N GLY A 184 4.40 -19.45 -1.62
CA GLY A 184 3.26 -20.35 -1.70
C GLY A 184 1.98 -19.74 -2.25
N PHE A 185 2.02 -18.51 -2.74
CA PHE A 185 0.88 -17.89 -3.43
C PHE A 185 0.61 -18.54 -4.79
N ILE A 186 -0.66 -18.57 -5.18
CA ILE A 186 -1.09 -18.89 -6.54
C ILE A 186 -1.53 -17.59 -7.20
N ILE A 187 -0.79 -17.14 -8.21
CA ILE A 187 -1.17 -15.96 -8.99
C ILE A 187 -2.37 -16.30 -9.85
N LYS A 188 -3.52 -15.66 -9.59
CA LYS A 188 -4.79 -15.86 -10.28
C LYS A 188 -4.94 -14.94 -11.48
N LYS A 189 -4.40 -13.73 -11.37
CA LYS A 189 -4.50 -12.69 -12.38
C LYS A 189 -3.31 -11.77 -12.30
N GLN A 190 -2.86 -11.31 -13.45
CA GLN A 190 -1.83 -10.30 -13.60
C GLN A 190 -2.22 -9.37 -14.74
N TYR A 191 -2.01 -8.08 -14.54
CA TYR A 191 -2.24 -7.08 -15.58
C TYR A 191 -1.45 -5.80 -15.30
N GLU A 192 -1.51 -4.89 -16.24
CA GLU A 192 -0.84 -3.59 -16.15
C GLU A 192 -1.84 -2.46 -16.07
N THR A 193 -1.50 -1.46 -15.29
CA THR A 193 -2.06 -0.11 -15.41
C THR A 193 -1.07 0.79 -16.16
N GLU A 194 -1.33 2.08 -16.25
CA GLU A 194 -0.39 2.99 -16.93
C GLU A 194 0.98 3.00 -16.21
N TYR A 195 1.00 2.97 -14.87
CA TYR A 195 2.22 3.12 -14.07
C TYR A 195 2.57 1.94 -13.16
N ALA A 196 1.78 0.89 -13.16
CA ALA A 196 2.04 -0.26 -12.30
C ALA A 196 1.76 -1.61 -12.96
N TYR A 197 2.37 -2.66 -12.38
CA TYR A 197 1.99 -4.06 -12.56
C TYR A 197 1.17 -4.51 -11.38
N ILE A 198 0.04 -5.17 -11.64
CA ILE A 198 -0.89 -5.64 -10.63
C ILE A 198 -0.86 -7.17 -10.56
N PHE A 199 -0.75 -7.68 -9.34
CA PHE A 199 -0.80 -9.11 -9.03
C PHE A 199 -2.00 -9.39 -8.13
N VAL A 200 -2.85 -10.31 -8.54
CA VAL A 200 -3.95 -10.86 -7.73
C VAL A 200 -3.59 -12.29 -7.39
N SER A 201 -3.30 -12.56 -6.14
CA SER A 201 -2.79 -13.84 -5.68
C SER A 201 -3.65 -14.41 -4.56
N GLU A 202 -3.68 -15.73 -4.42
CA GLU A 202 -4.46 -16.46 -3.43
C GLU A 202 -3.56 -17.41 -2.63
N LYS A 203 -3.82 -17.52 -1.32
CA LYS A 203 -3.15 -18.46 -0.42
C LYS A 203 -3.73 -19.85 -0.50
#